data_6a3dde42cc9ba50301227c3efec58939
#
_entry.id   6a3dde42cc9ba50301227c3efec58939
#
_cell.length_a   1.000
_cell.length_b   1.000
_cell.length_c   1.000
_cell.angle_alpha   90.00
_cell.angle_beta   90.00
_cell.angle_gamma   90.00
#
_symmetry.space_group_name_H-M   'P 1'
#
loop_
_entity.id
_entity.type
_entity.pdbx_description
1 polymer ?
#
loop_
_entity_poly.entity_id
_entity_poly.type
_entity_poly.pdbx_seq_one_letter_code
_entity_poly.pdbx_strand_id
1 'polypeptide(L)'
;MIKRLLFLLLSFLSIFSSAAEARVYLDVNAPTLVQIPIVLPKWKAVDKTPPTLSAKVYEIMESDLTLSGFFRVINYDHLPASLQKKEGIPSTLYLQEWMPAGGEILLAGETTLESEGLNVKLKFHLFDLVEQKHLVGKQYEGPIQNLRTIVHRMVDEVILQLTGERGVNTTKLVYVNLQSGNKEIFVSDIDGANIRQITRNQSINISPVWTPDGKRIAFTSYLKRNPDLYLIDLDGKNQTRFLSHPGLNTSPAWSPDGKQIALMLGMEGKSDIYLLDAQGNNPRKLTKGHGNEASPTWSPDGKRIAFVSDRSGPPQIYTMSAEGSEVRRITFEGSYNTQPSWSPKGDRIAFCGRVGGRFTIFTIKPDGTGLQRLTSNAGDNENPSWSPDGRYIAFSSSRTGAPKIFMMHANGLNPRPLTQAKGGELSPAWSRRFD
;
A
#
# COMPACT_ATOMS: atom_id res chain seq x y z
N MET A 1 34.02 75.23 1.18
CA MET A 1 33.34 74.31 2.13
C MET A 1 32.82 73.12 1.34
N ILE A 2 33.57 72.05 1.33
CA ILE A 2 33.34 70.84 0.54
C ILE A 2 32.93 69.71 1.49
N LYS A 3 31.65 69.29 1.44
CA LYS A 3 31.18 68.12 2.20
C LYS A 3 31.52 66.84 1.41
N ARG A 4 32.40 65.98 1.98
CA ARG A 4 32.69 64.63 1.47
C ARG A 4 31.54 63.71 1.83
N LEU A 5 30.90 63.12 0.83
CA LEU A 5 29.91 62.05 0.98
C LEU A 5 30.68 60.71 0.93
N LEU A 6 30.63 59.96 2.03
CA LEU A 6 31.23 58.64 2.16
C LEU A 6 30.18 57.60 1.73
N PHE A 7 30.36 56.95 0.59
CA PHE A 7 29.54 55.82 0.16
C PHE A 7 30.05 54.54 0.81
N LEU A 8 29.28 53.96 1.73
CA LEU A 8 29.49 52.64 2.27
C LEU A 8 28.89 51.64 1.29
N LEU A 9 29.72 50.88 0.56
CA LEU A 9 29.32 49.72 -0.20
C LEU A 9 29.15 48.55 0.79
N LEU A 10 27.89 48.21 1.13
CA LEU A 10 27.55 46.93 1.73
C LEU A 10 27.51 45.86 0.63
N SER A 11 28.56 45.04 0.54
CA SER A 11 28.56 43.83 -0.24
C SER A 11 27.67 42.77 0.43
N PHE A 12 26.45 42.60 -0.09
CA PHE A 12 25.61 41.43 0.21
C PHE A 12 26.28 40.19 -0.41
N LEU A 13 26.96 39.40 0.43
CA LEU A 13 27.34 38.05 0.07
C LEU A 13 26.08 37.20 0.18
N SER A 14 25.37 37.01 -0.95
CA SER A 14 24.33 36.00 -1.08
C SER A 14 25.00 34.63 -1.05
N ILE A 15 24.95 33.97 0.10
CA ILE A 15 25.26 32.55 0.23
C ILE A 15 24.13 31.83 -0.52
N PHE A 16 24.33 31.55 -1.79
CA PHE A 16 23.52 30.53 -2.48
C PHE A 16 23.86 29.18 -1.85
N SER A 17 23.07 28.78 -0.88
CA SER A 17 22.97 27.37 -0.52
C SER A 17 22.40 26.66 -1.74
N SER A 18 23.27 26.09 -2.57
CA SER A 18 22.85 25.09 -3.55
C SER A 18 22.29 23.92 -2.75
N ALA A 19 20.98 23.85 -2.62
CA ALA A 19 20.34 22.59 -2.32
C ALA A 19 20.82 21.63 -3.42
N ALA A 20 21.66 20.67 -3.09
CA ALA A 20 22.00 19.59 -3.98
C ALA A 20 20.68 18.91 -4.32
N GLU A 21 20.17 19.12 -5.55
CA GLU A 21 19.03 18.36 -6.05
C GLU A 21 19.45 16.88 -5.97
N ALA A 22 18.75 16.14 -5.11
CA ALA A 22 18.93 14.70 -5.05
C ALA A 22 18.61 14.15 -6.44
N ARG A 23 19.56 13.46 -7.06
CA ARG A 23 19.36 12.81 -8.35
C ARG A 23 18.19 11.85 -8.21
N VAL A 24 17.09 12.08 -8.94
CA VAL A 24 16.00 11.13 -9.05
C VAL A 24 16.47 9.99 -9.95
N TYR A 25 16.82 8.86 -9.35
CA TYR A 25 17.32 7.68 -10.07
C TYR A 25 16.24 6.96 -10.87
N LEU A 26 14.95 7.15 -10.50
CA LEU A 26 13.84 6.47 -11.14
C LEU A 26 12.61 7.38 -11.21
N ASP A 27 12.07 7.56 -12.41
CA ASP A 27 10.72 8.11 -12.57
C ASP A 27 9.68 7.01 -12.33
N VAL A 28 9.10 7.00 -11.15
CA VAL A 28 8.07 6.03 -10.73
C VAL A 28 6.75 6.15 -11.51
N ASN A 29 6.57 7.21 -12.29
CA ASN A 29 5.41 7.43 -13.14
C ASN A 29 5.68 7.09 -14.62
N ALA A 30 6.89 6.63 -14.95
CA ALA A 30 7.24 6.24 -16.30
C ALA A 30 6.36 5.08 -16.81
N PRO A 31 5.97 5.07 -18.10
CA PRO A 31 5.17 4.00 -18.70
C PRO A 31 5.82 2.62 -18.63
N THR A 32 7.16 2.59 -18.61
CA THR A 32 7.98 1.39 -18.45
C THR A 32 8.92 1.59 -17.27
N LEU A 33 8.83 0.72 -16.28
CA LEU A 33 9.76 0.74 -15.14
C LEU A 33 11.11 0.15 -15.57
N VAL A 34 12.11 1.01 -15.70
CA VAL A 34 13.50 0.57 -15.78
C VAL A 34 13.96 0.33 -14.35
N GLN A 35 14.25 -0.93 -14.01
CA GLN A 35 14.73 -1.28 -12.68
C GLN A 35 16.16 -0.82 -12.46
N ILE A 36 16.45 -0.21 -11.30
CA ILE A 36 17.80 0.16 -10.89
C ILE A 36 18.54 -1.10 -10.43
N PRO A 37 19.70 -1.45 -11.01
CA PRO A 37 20.52 -2.57 -10.52
C PRO A 37 21.14 -2.20 -9.17
N ILE A 38 20.65 -2.85 -8.09
CA ILE A 38 21.15 -2.63 -6.72
C ILE A 38 21.94 -3.85 -6.24
N VAL A 39 23.20 -3.62 -5.86
CA VAL A 39 24.08 -4.63 -5.28
C VAL A 39 23.77 -4.78 -3.80
N LEU A 40 23.49 -6.00 -3.38
CA LEU A 40 23.25 -6.35 -2.00
C LEU A 40 24.28 -7.40 -1.53
N PRO A 41 25.40 -6.96 -0.94
CA PRO A 41 26.41 -7.87 -0.39
C PRO A 41 25.92 -8.52 0.89
N LYS A 42 26.67 -9.49 1.36
CA LYS A 42 26.41 -10.11 2.64
C LYS A 42 26.42 -9.08 3.78
N TRP A 43 25.38 -9.09 4.59
CA TRP A 43 25.21 -8.18 5.71
C TRP A 43 26.11 -8.59 6.88
N LYS A 44 26.91 -7.67 7.41
CA LYS A 44 27.90 -7.99 8.42
C LYS A 44 27.28 -8.13 9.81
N ALA A 45 27.61 -9.21 10.51
CA ALA A 45 27.38 -9.34 11.94
C ALA A 45 28.53 -8.69 12.71
N VAL A 46 28.23 -7.74 13.59
CA VAL A 46 29.23 -7.00 14.39
C VAL A 46 29.21 -7.50 15.83
N ASP A 47 30.36 -7.49 16.47
CA ASP A 47 30.56 -7.94 17.85
C ASP A 47 30.10 -9.39 18.06
N LYS A 48 29.32 -9.65 19.11
CA LYS A 48 28.77 -10.97 19.46
C LYS A 48 27.44 -11.30 18.74
N THR A 49 27.10 -10.55 17.68
CA THR A 49 25.85 -10.76 16.92
C THR A 49 25.88 -12.10 16.19
N PRO A 50 24.87 -12.97 16.37
CA PRO A 50 24.79 -14.21 15.61
C PRO A 50 24.72 -13.95 14.10
N PRO A 51 25.49 -14.63 13.24
CA PRO A 51 25.39 -14.50 11.78
C PRO A 51 24.00 -14.77 11.23
N THR A 52 23.22 -15.63 11.89
CA THR A 52 21.84 -15.94 11.54
C THR A 52 20.91 -14.73 11.65
N LEU A 53 21.18 -13.78 12.56
CA LEU A 53 20.41 -12.56 12.68
C LEU A 53 20.67 -11.62 11.47
N SER A 54 21.93 -11.46 11.09
CA SER A 54 22.30 -10.67 9.90
C SER A 54 21.77 -11.30 8.62
N ALA A 55 21.75 -12.62 8.49
CA ALA A 55 21.14 -13.33 7.38
C ALA A 55 19.62 -13.05 7.32
N LYS A 56 18.92 -13.04 8.46
CA LYS A 56 17.50 -12.71 8.50
C LYS A 56 17.21 -11.25 8.10
N VAL A 57 18.05 -10.30 8.50
CA VAL A 57 17.99 -8.91 8.04
C VAL A 57 18.12 -8.85 6.53
N TYR A 58 19.11 -9.54 5.99
CA TYR A 58 19.36 -9.64 4.55
C TYR A 58 18.15 -10.18 3.78
N GLU A 59 17.58 -11.32 4.21
CA GLU A 59 16.41 -11.94 3.56
C GLU A 59 15.20 -11.01 3.52
N ILE A 60 14.89 -10.32 4.62
CA ILE A 60 13.77 -9.37 4.65
C ILE A 60 14.02 -8.22 3.68
N MET A 61 15.24 -7.68 3.69
CA MET A 61 15.62 -6.54 2.86
C MET A 61 15.60 -6.89 1.37
N GLU A 62 16.13 -8.06 0.97
CA GLU A 62 16.07 -8.57 -0.40
C GLU A 62 14.62 -8.74 -0.86
N SER A 63 13.78 -9.32 0.00
CA SER A 63 12.35 -9.48 -0.25
C SER A 63 11.67 -8.12 -0.50
N ASP A 64 11.89 -7.14 0.37
CA ASP A 64 11.28 -5.81 0.28
C ASP A 64 11.71 -5.04 -0.97
N LEU A 65 13.01 -5.05 -1.27
CA LEU A 65 13.55 -4.42 -2.48
C LEU A 65 12.94 -5.06 -3.74
N THR A 66 12.88 -6.38 -3.77
CA THR A 66 12.27 -7.14 -4.87
C THR A 66 10.77 -6.86 -4.98
N LEU A 67 10.07 -6.83 -3.83
CA LEU A 67 8.63 -6.56 -3.74
C LEU A 67 8.30 -5.16 -4.27
N SER A 68 9.15 -4.17 -4.05
CA SER A 68 8.95 -2.83 -4.58
C SER A 68 8.87 -2.79 -6.10
N GLY A 69 9.57 -3.68 -6.79
CA GLY A 69 9.66 -3.75 -8.26
C GLY A 69 10.51 -2.63 -8.88
N PHE A 70 11.09 -1.74 -8.07
CA PHE A 70 11.98 -0.67 -8.56
C PHE A 70 13.41 -1.13 -8.77
N PHE A 71 13.79 -2.26 -8.16
CA PHE A 71 15.16 -2.73 -8.16
C PHE A 71 15.30 -4.08 -8.84
N ARG A 72 16.37 -4.22 -9.61
CA ARG A 72 16.94 -5.51 -9.98
C ARG A 72 18.01 -5.84 -8.94
N VAL A 73 17.66 -6.64 -7.95
CA VAL A 73 18.57 -6.99 -6.86
C VAL A 73 19.64 -7.93 -7.38
N ILE A 74 20.91 -7.55 -7.21
CA ILE A 74 22.08 -8.38 -7.43
C ILE A 74 22.50 -8.88 -6.05
N ASN A 75 22.01 -10.04 -5.68
CA ASN A 75 22.22 -10.62 -4.37
C ASN A 75 23.62 -11.24 -4.24
N TYR A 76 23.98 -11.54 -2.99
CA TYR A 76 25.30 -12.08 -2.62
C TYR A 76 25.73 -13.29 -3.44
N ASP A 77 24.85 -14.24 -3.73
CA ASP A 77 25.18 -15.48 -4.43
C ASP A 77 25.55 -15.26 -5.90
N HIS A 78 25.14 -14.15 -6.49
CA HIS A 78 25.43 -13.76 -7.87
C HIS A 78 26.64 -12.84 -7.99
N LEU A 79 27.30 -12.48 -6.88
CA LEU A 79 28.48 -11.64 -6.92
C LEU A 79 29.73 -12.43 -7.39
N PRO A 80 30.70 -11.77 -8.04
CA PRO A 80 32.02 -12.36 -8.29
C PRO A 80 32.65 -12.88 -7.00
N ALA A 81 33.41 -13.98 -7.07
CA ALA A 81 34.01 -14.65 -5.89
C ALA A 81 34.90 -13.71 -5.04
N SER A 82 35.53 -12.72 -5.65
CA SER A 82 36.31 -11.69 -4.94
C SER A 82 35.44 -10.78 -4.06
N LEU A 83 34.18 -10.53 -4.47
CA LEU A 83 33.23 -9.68 -3.76
C LEU A 83 32.41 -10.47 -2.71
N GLN A 84 32.19 -11.76 -2.92
CA GLN A 84 31.52 -12.63 -1.94
C GLN A 84 32.25 -12.70 -0.58
N LYS A 85 33.55 -12.39 -0.55
CA LYS A 85 34.35 -12.34 0.68
C LYS A 85 34.26 -11.00 1.42
N LYS A 86 33.61 -10.00 0.80
CA LYS A 86 33.47 -8.65 1.38
C LYS A 86 32.16 -8.55 2.15
N GLU A 87 32.23 -8.05 3.36
CA GLU A 87 31.12 -7.84 4.26
C GLU A 87 31.14 -6.41 4.83
N GLY A 88 29.95 -5.92 5.22
CA GLY A 88 29.80 -4.64 5.91
C GLY A 88 29.94 -3.43 4.99
N ILE A 89 30.20 -2.29 5.62
CA ILE A 89 30.16 -0.97 4.95
C ILE A 89 31.57 -0.66 4.40
N PRO A 90 31.74 -0.55 3.06
CA PRO A 90 33.02 -0.19 2.48
C PRO A 90 33.40 1.26 2.74
N SER A 91 34.69 1.57 2.72
CA SER A 91 35.15 2.95 2.58
C SER A 91 34.90 3.43 1.15
N THR A 92 34.60 4.73 1.00
CA THR A 92 34.42 5.37 -0.31
C THR A 92 35.65 5.23 -1.21
N LEU A 93 36.85 5.09 -0.63
CA LEU A 93 38.09 4.88 -1.36
C LEU A 93 38.15 3.56 -2.15
N TYR A 94 37.30 2.58 -1.78
CA TYR A 94 37.29 1.24 -2.38
C TYR A 94 36.01 0.93 -3.17
N LEU A 95 35.20 1.92 -3.51
CA LEU A 95 33.96 1.71 -4.26
C LEU A 95 34.21 1.14 -5.67
N GLN A 96 35.30 1.49 -6.31
CA GLN A 96 35.70 0.93 -7.62
C GLN A 96 35.80 -0.60 -7.62
N GLU A 97 36.13 -1.21 -6.48
CA GLU A 97 36.21 -2.65 -6.36
C GLU A 97 34.86 -3.35 -6.52
N TRP A 98 33.75 -2.61 -6.38
CA TRP A 98 32.37 -3.12 -6.54
C TRP A 98 31.84 -3.01 -7.97
N MET A 99 32.54 -2.32 -8.88
CA MET A 99 32.14 -2.20 -10.29
C MET A 99 31.90 -3.55 -10.99
N PRO A 100 32.72 -4.61 -10.73
CA PRO A 100 32.49 -5.92 -11.34
C PRO A 100 31.17 -6.59 -10.93
N ALA A 101 30.46 -6.10 -9.90
CA ALA A 101 29.13 -6.59 -9.52
C ALA A 101 28.06 -6.25 -10.57
N GLY A 102 28.30 -5.26 -11.44
CA GLY A 102 27.35 -4.85 -12.50
C GLY A 102 26.10 -4.11 -11.98
N GLY A 103 26.21 -3.48 -10.81
CA GLY A 103 25.17 -2.62 -10.24
C GLY A 103 25.47 -1.15 -10.36
N GLU A 104 24.43 -0.31 -10.23
CA GLU A 104 24.56 1.14 -10.16
C GLU A 104 24.58 1.65 -8.72
N ILE A 105 23.88 0.96 -7.83
CA ILE A 105 23.75 1.28 -6.42
C ILE A 105 24.30 0.11 -5.58
N LEU A 106 24.99 0.43 -4.49
CA LEU A 106 25.42 -0.53 -3.46
C LEU A 106 24.72 -0.21 -2.14
N LEU A 107 23.98 -1.18 -1.60
CA LEU A 107 23.37 -1.12 -0.28
C LEU A 107 24.13 -2.08 0.64
N ALA A 108 24.99 -1.54 1.48
CA ALA A 108 25.80 -2.30 2.42
C ALA A 108 25.47 -1.94 3.87
N GLY A 109 25.65 -2.88 4.79
CA GLY A 109 25.33 -2.59 6.18
C GLY A 109 25.80 -3.63 7.20
N GLU A 110 25.45 -3.33 8.44
CA GLU A 110 25.88 -4.03 9.64
C GLU A 110 24.73 -4.25 10.63
N THR A 111 24.73 -5.38 11.29
CA THR A 111 23.80 -5.71 12.38
C THR A 111 24.59 -5.87 13.67
N THR A 112 24.15 -5.20 14.74
CA THR A 112 24.65 -5.36 16.09
C THR A 112 23.50 -5.77 17.01
N LEU A 113 23.73 -6.81 17.81
CA LEU A 113 22.81 -7.22 18.87
C LEU A 113 23.26 -6.59 20.18
N GLU A 114 22.40 -5.77 20.79
CA GLU A 114 22.70 -5.01 22.01
C GLU A 114 21.83 -5.47 23.20
N SER A 115 22.16 -4.97 24.38
CA SER A 115 21.35 -5.14 25.60
C SER A 115 21.00 -6.59 25.89
N GLU A 116 22.04 -7.44 25.97
CA GLU A 116 21.89 -8.88 26.30
C GLU A 116 20.92 -9.63 25.35
N GLY A 117 20.81 -9.18 24.08
CA GLY A 117 19.97 -9.81 23.08
C GLY A 117 18.57 -9.25 22.95
N LEU A 118 18.23 -8.17 23.65
CA LEU A 118 16.90 -7.55 23.62
C LEU A 118 16.72 -6.54 22.51
N ASN A 119 17.78 -5.82 22.12
CA ASN A 119 17.74 -4.78 21.09
C ASN A 119 18.64 -5.12 19.92
N VAL A 120 18.22 -4.68 18.74
CA VAL A 120 19.00 -4.76 17.50
C VAL A 120 19.28 -3.35 17.01
N LYS A 121 20.52 -3.15 16.55
CA LYS A 121 20.96 -1.94 15.85
C LYS A 121 21.34 -2.33 14.42
N LEU A 122 20.75 -1.67 13.44
CA LEU A 122 21.01 -1.83 12.02
C LEU A 122 21.62 -0.54 11.48
N LYS A 123 22.80 -0.62 10.88
CA LYS A 123 23.40 0.48 10.11
C LYS A 123 23.40 0.13 8.65
N PHE A 124 23.02 1.07 7.79
CA PHE A 124 23.15 0.90 6.36
C PHE A 124 23.79 2.14 5.72
N HIS A 125 24.47 1.91 4.62
CA HIS A 125 25.01 2.93 3.75
C HIS A 125 24.64 2.63 2.31
N LEU A 126 24.23 3.67 1.61
CA LEU A 126 23.91 3.65 0.19
C LEU A 126 25.00 4.39 -0.58
N PHE A 127 25.50 3.76 -1.62
CA PHE A 127 26.54 4.33 -2.48
C PHE A 127 26.10 4.29 -3.93
N ASP A 128 26.41 5.35 -4.67
CA ASP A 128 26.36 5.39 -6.12
C ASP A 128 27.69 4.83 -6.65
N LEU A 129 27.63 3.69 -7.33
CA LEU A 129 28.81 3.06 -7.91
C LEU A 129 29.26 3.73 -9.22
N VAL A 130 28.35 4.41 -9.92
CA VAL A 130 28.66 5.12 -11.17
C VAL A 130 29.40 6.42 -10.85
N GLU A 131 28.88 7.21 -9.90
CA GLU A 131 29.48 8.47 -9.48
C GLU A 131 30.55 8.29 -8.38
N GLN A 132 30.76 7.06 -7.90
CA GLN A 132 31.75 6.72 -6.86
C GLN A 132 31.59 7.55 -5.59
N LYS A 133 30.33 7.77 -5.15
CA LYS A 133 30.03 8.60 -3.98
C LYS A 133 29.14 7.91 -2.97
N HIS A 134 29.26 8.34 -1.72
CA HIS A 134 28.32 8.00 -0.65
C HIS A 134 27.07 8.86 -0.77
N LEU A 135 25.90 8.22 -0.79
CA LEU A 135 24.61 8.91 -0.88
C LEU A 135 24.03 9.21 0.50
N VAL A 136 23.87 8.18 1.34
CA VAL A 136 23.29 8.29 2.68
C VAL A 136 23.79 7.15 3.57
N GLY A 137 23.94 7.44 4.86
CA GLY A 137 24.15 6.46 5.92
C GLY A 137 23.15 6.73 7.05
N LYS A 138 22.45 5.71 7.50
CA LYS A 138 21.50 5.79 8.61
C LYS A 138 21.61 4.60 9.55
N GLN A 139 21.12 4.81 10.77
CA GLN A 139 21.05 3.80 11.82
C GLN A 139 19.61 3.70 12.31
N TYR A 140 19.16 2.48 12.53
CA TYR A 140 17.90 2.13 13.16
C TYR A 140 18.16 1.21 14.33
N GLU A 141 17.40 1.39 15.40
CA GLU A 141 17.49 0.53 16.58
C GLU A 141 16.12 0.31 17.22
N GLY A 142 16.02 -0.78 17.96
CA GLY A 142 14.80 -1.11 18.68
C GLY A 142 14.77 -2.58 19.14
N PRO A 143 13.68 -2.97 19.81
CA PRO A 143 13.52 -4.36 20.28
C PRO A 143 13.63 -5.38 19.15
N ILE A 144 14.35 -6.48 19.40
CA ILE A 144 14.55 -7.55 18.39
C ILE A 144 13.23 -8.15 17.88
N GLN A 145 12.20 -8.16 18.69
CA GLN A 145 10.86 -8.60 18.29
C GLN A 145 10.24 -7.75 17.17
N ASN A 146 10.72 -6.51 16.99
CA ASN A 146 10.31 -5.58 15.96
C ASN A 146 11.27 -5.57 14.75
N LEU A 147 12.22 -6.53 14.67
CA LEU A 147 13.26 -6.59 13.64
C LEU A 147 12.68 -6.35 12.23
N ARG A 148 11.60 -7.07 11.88
CA ARG A 148 10.97 -6.94 10.56
C ARG A 148 10.49 -5.52 10.27
N THR A 149 9.79 -4.89 11.21
CA THR A 149 9.33 -3.50 11.08
C THR A 149 10.50 -2.53 10.94
N ILE A 150 11.61 -2.76 11.64
CA ILE A 150 12.82 -1.94 11.55
C ILE A 150 13.43 -2.05 10.15
N VAL A 151 13.54 -3.27 9.60
CA VAL A 151 14.04 -3.49 8.24
C VAL A 151 13.12 -2.87 7.20
N HIS A 152 11.81 -3.03 7.32
CA HIS A 152 10.83 -2.39 6.43
C HIS A 152 10.98 -0.87 6.39
N ARG A 153 11.15 -0.22 7.55
CA ARG A 153 11.42 1.24 7.63
C ARG A 153 12.73 1.62 6.94
N MET A 154 13.75 0.80 7.12
CA MET A 154 15.04 1.01 6.49
C MET A 154 14.94 0.93 4.95
N VAL A 155 14.24 -0.08 4.42
CA VAL A 155 14.02 -0.22 2.97
C VAL A 155 13.12 0.90 2.43
N ASP A 156 12.08 1.32 3.17
CA ASP A 156 11.25 2.47 2.79
C ASP A 156 12.09 3.77 2.68
N GLU A 157 13.12 3.92 3.52
CA GLU A 157 14.08 5.01 3.41
C GLU A 157 14.97 4.89 2.17
N VAL A 158 15.48 3.68 1.85
CA VAL A 158 16.26 3.43 0.62
C VAL A 158 15.43 3.81 -0.61
N ILE A 159 14.16 3.41 -0.64
CA ILE A 159 13.23 3.77 -1.71
C ILE A 159 13.07 5.30 -1.80
N LEU A 160 12.87 5.97 -0.66
CA LEU A 160 12.74 7.43 -0.60
C LEU A 160 13.97 8.14 -1.19
N GLN A 161 15.17 7.70 -0.81
CA GLN A 161 16.43 8.32 -1.27
C GLN A 161 16.65 8.17 -2.79
N LEU A 162 16.16 7.08 -3.37
CA LEU A 162 16.38 6.78 -4.79
C LEU A 162 15.22 7.21 -5.70
N THR A 163 14.00 7.39 -5.15
CA THR A 163 12.80 7.69 -5.94
C THR A 163 12.15 9.03 -5.59
N GLY A 164 12.56 9.65 -4.46
CA GLY A 164 11.90 10.84 -3.91
C GLY A 164 10.56 10.53 -3.21
N GLU A 165 10.08 9.28 -3.21
CA GLU A 165 8.83 8.88 -2.60
C GLU A 165 9.04 7.73 -1.60
N ARG A 166 8.42 7.83 -0.42
CA ARG A 166 8.55 6.81 0.62
C ARG A 166 7.92 5.48 0.18
N GLY A 167 8.56 4.36 0.53
CA GLY A 167 8.06 3.01 0.28
C GLY A 167 6.77 2.67 1.03
N VAL A 168 6.28 1.44 0.84
CA VAL A 168 5.05 0.91 1.45
C VAL A 168 5.28 -0.34 2.30
N ASN A 169 6.54 -0.70 2.58
CA ASN A 169 6.87 -1.96 3.28
C ASN A 169 6.35 -1.97 4.72
N THR A 170 6.17 -0.79 5.36
CA THR A 170 5.56 -0.67 6.70
C THR A 170 4.04 -0.79 6.71
N THR A 171 3.40 -1.08 5.57
CA THR A 171 1.94 -1.21 5.49
C THR A 171 1.48 -2.66 5.69
N LYS A 172 0.16 -2.84 5.82
CA LYS A 172 -0.48 -4.13 6.04
C LYS A 172 -1.67 -4.31 5.10
N LEU A 173 -2.08 -5.55 4.94
CA LEU A 173 -3.33 -5.91 4.27
C LEU A 173 -4.29 -6.51 5.29
N VAL A 174 -5.57 -6.12 5.20
CA VAL A 174 -6.68 -6.87 5.77
C VAL A 174 -7.43 -7.54 4.63
N TYR A 175 -7.88 -8.77 4.82
CA TYR A 175 -8.58 -9.53 3.78
C TYR A 175 -9.49 -10.61 4.40
N VAL A 176 -10.37 -11.17 3.58
CA VAL A 176 -11.21 -12.32 3.94
C VAL A 176 -10.48 -13.60 3.56
N ASN A 177 -10.42 -14.58 4.46
CA ASN A 177 -9.88 -15.91 4.19
C ASN A 177 -10.95 -16.99 4.41
N LEU A 178 -10.94 -18.03 3.57
CA LEU A 178 -11.93 -19.10 3.51
C LEU A 178 -11.43 -20.43 4.12
N GLN A 179 -10.26 -20.44 4.74
CA GLN A 179 -9.61 -21.68 5.21
C GLN A 179 -10.45 -22.47 6.24
N SER A 180 -11.19 -21.77 7.10
CA SER A 180 -12.02 -22.39 8.14
C SER A 180 -13.36 -22.94 7.65
N GLY A 181 -13.68 -22.81 6.36
CA GLY A 181 -15.02 -23.08 5.80
C GLY A 181 -15.99 -21.90 5.97
N ASN A 182 -15.64 -20.92 6.80
CA ASN A 182 -16.35 -19.65 6.96
C ASN A 182 -15.52 -18.50 6.37
N LYS A 183 -16.14 -17.34 6.22
CA LYS A 183 -15.44 -16.10 5.81
C LYS A 183 -14.91 -15.40 7.06
N GLU A 184 -13.62 -15.51 7.34
CA GLU A 184 -12.99 -14.88 8.49
C GLU A 184 -12.03 -13.77 8.05
N ILE A 185 -11.84 -12.77 8.90
CA ILE A 185 -10.96 -11.63 8.65
C ILE A 185 -9.54 -11.96 9.10
N PHE A 186 -8.59 -11.71 8.22
CA PHE A 186 -7.17 -11.88 8.45
C PHE A 186 -6.41 -10.58 8.17
N VAL A 187 -5.26 -10.44 8.81
CA VAL A 187 -4.29 -9.35 8.58
C VAL A 187 -2.93 -9.95 8.34
N SER A 188 -2.16 -9.39 7.41
CA SER A 188 -0.74 -9.70 7.19
C SER A 188 0.07 -8.42 6.96
N ASP A 189 1.39 -8.53 7.06
CA ASP A 189 2.28 -7.53 6.48
C ASP A 189 2.17 -7.57 4.96
N ILE A 190 2.61 -6.49 4.29
CA ILE A 190 2.48 -6.37 2.83
C ILE A 190 3.27 -7.43 2.06
N ASP A 191 4.33 -7.97 2.65
CA ASP A 191 5.14 -9.05 2.09
C ASP A 191 4.58 -10.46 2.35
N GLY A 192 3.35 -10.54 2.90
CA GLY A 192 2.67 -11.79 3.23
C GLY A 192 3.13 -12.46 4.52
N ALA A 193 4.00 -11.83 5.30
CA ALA A 193 4.41 -12.33 6.61
C ALA A 193 3.42 -11.95 7.73
N ASN A 194 3.68 -12.46 8.94
CA ASN A 194 2.92 -12.14 10.15
C ASN A 194 1.40 -12.30 10.00
N ILE A 195 0.96 -13.33 9.26
CA ILE A 195 -0.46 -13.60 9.04
C ILE A 195 -1.13 -13.86 10.38
N ARG A 196 -2.20 -13.12 10.65
CA ARG A 196 -3.03 -13.27 11.86
C ARG A 196 -4.50 -13.35 11.52
N GLN A 197 -5.16 -14.34 12.07
CA GLN A 197 -6.63 -14.41 12.06
C GLN A 197 -7.20 -13.46 13.12
N ILE A 198 -8.05 -12.54 12.69
CA ILE A 198 -8.63 -11.49 13.52
C ILE A 198 -10.01 -11.93 14.07
N THR A 199 -10.85 -12.50 13.21
CA THR A 199 -12.18 -13.01 13.63
C THR A 199 -12.16 -14.53 13.76
N ARG A 200 -12.89 -15.06 14.75
CA ARG A 200 -13.09 -16.51 15.00
C ARG A 200 -14.53 -16.79 15.43
N ASN A 201 -15.46 -16.12 14.79
CA ASN A 201 -16.86 -16.14 15.18
C ASN A 201 -17.73 -17.13 14.38
N GLN A 202 -17.12 -17.89 13.47
CA GLN A 202 -17.77 -18.91 12.64
C GLN A 202 -18.96 -18.37 11.83
N SER A 203 -18.89 -17.11 11.43
CA SER A 203 -19.92 -16.42 10.67
C SER A 203 -19.37 -15.97 9.30
N ILE A 204 -20.24 -15.35 8.51
CA ILE A 204 -19.85 -14.68 7.28
C ILE A 204 -19.39 -13.27 7.64
N ASN A 205 -18.08 -13.00 7.49
CA ASN A 205 -17.47 -11.69 7.68
C ASN A 205 -16.93 -11.21 6.32
N ILE A 206 -17.35 -10.02 5.87
CA ILE A 206 -17.05 -9.49 4.53
C ILE A 206 -16.73 -7.99 4.58
N SER A 207 -16.22 -7.46 3.48
CA SER A 207 -15.93 -6.03 3.27
C SER A 207 -15.09 -5.41 4.39
N PRO A 208 -13.94 -6.01 4.78
CA PRO A 208 -13.10 -5.45 5.80
C PRO A 208 -12.43 -4.17 5.30
N VAL A 209 -12.37 -3.15 6.15
CA VAL A 209 -11.64 -1.90 5.90
C VAL A 209 -10.96 -1.43 7.18
N TRP A 210 -9.90 -0.66 7.04
CA TRP A 210 -9.18 -0.05 8.15
C TRP A 210 -9.93 1.16 8.70
N THR A 211 -9.91 1.36 10.02
CA THR A 211 -10.29 2.66 10.61
C THR A 211 -9.24 3.72 10.26
N PRO A 212 -9.60 5.02 10.22
CA PRO A 212 -8.67 6.09 9.85
C PRO A 212 -7.41 6.17 10.71
N ASP A 213 -7.48 5.78 11.98
CA ASP A 213 -6.33 5.71 12.89
C ASP A 213 -5.48 4.45 12.68
N GLY A 214 -5.93 3.49 11.86
CA GLY A 214 -5.25 2.22 11.59
C GLY A 214 -5.24 1.24 12.77
N LYS A 215 -5.97 1.51 13.86
CA LYS A 215 -5.94 0.68 15.07
C LYS A 215 -6.95 -0.45 15.06
N ARG A 216 -8.02 -0.32 14.29
CA ARG A 216 -9.12 -1.29 14.21
C ARG A 216 -9.49 -1.60 12.77
N ILE A 217 -10.21 -2.71 12.63
CA ILE A 217 -10.85 -3.14 11.38
C ILE A 217 -12.36 -2.99 11.55
N ALA A 218 -13.00 -2.35 10.57
CA ALA A 218 -14.45 -2.43 10.39
C ALA A 218 -14.78 -3.49 9.35
N PHE A 219 -15.83 -4.24 9.58
CA PHE A 219 -16.28 -5.29 8.67
C PHE A 219 -17.76 -5.58 8.85
N THR A 220 -18.39 -6.08 7.82
CA THR A 220 -19.78 -6.58 7.91
C THR A 220 -19.78 -8.01 8.39
N SER A 221 -20.60 -8.33 9.40
CA SER A 221 -20.76 -9.69 9.92
C SER A 221 -22.22 -10.10 10.03
N TYR A 222 -22.51 -11.35 9.66
CA TYR A 222 -23.81 -11.99 9.82
C TYR A 222 -23.97 -12.71 11.19
N LEU A 223 -23.10 -12.39 12.16
CA LEU A 223 -23.05 -13.02 13.49
C LEU A 223 -24.42 -13.00 14.23
N LYS A 224 -25.21 -11.97 14.02
CA LYS A 224 -26.55 -11.83 14.59
C LYS A 224 -27.67 -12.00 13.55
N ARG A 225 -27.42 -12.72 12.45
CA ARG A 225 -28.30 -12.98 11.29
C ARG A 225 -28.50 -11.74 10.40
N ASN A 226 -28.69 -10.55 10.95
CA ASN A 226 -28.65 -9.30 10.20
C ASN A 226 -27.20 -8.98 9.83
N PRO A 227 -26.90 -8.57 8.60
CA PRO A 227 -25.56 -8.11 8.23
C PRO A 227 -25.28 -6.74 8.86
N ASP A 228 -24.64 -6.75 10.01
CA ASP A 228 -24.31 -5.56 10.80
C ASP A 228 -22.85 -5.18 10.63
N LEU A 229 -22.53 -3.90 10.85
CA LEU A 229 -21.16 -3.41 10.86
C LEU A 229 -20.53 -3.59 12.25
N TYR A 230 -19.36 -4.19 12.29
CA TYR A 230 -18.58 -4.43 13.50
C TYR A 230 -17.24 -3.73 13.44
N LEU A 231 -16.70 -3.40 14.61
CA LEU A 231 -15.32 -2.98 14.82
C LEU A 231 -14.60 -4.03 15.66
N ILE A 232 -13.32 -4.27 15.37
CA ILE A 232 -12.46 -5.18 16.12
C ILE A 232 -11.02 -4.65 16.15
N ASP A 233 -10.31 -4.86 17.26
CA ASP A 233 -8.91 -4.48 17.38
C ASP A 233 -8.01 -5.44 16.57
N LEU A 234 -6.80 -4.99 16.24
CA LEU A 234 -5.85 -5.79 15.43
C LEU A 234 -5.38 -7.07 16.12
N ASP A 235 -5.53 -7.18 17.45
CA ASP A 235 -5.24 -8.41 18.19
C ASP A 235 -6.42 -9.40 18.23
N GLY A 236 -7.55 -9.06 17.60
CA GLY A 236 -8.76 -9.87 17.56
C GLY A 236 -9.65 -9.72 18.80
N LYS A 237 -9.36 -8.73 19.64
CA LYS A 237 -10.17 -8.46 20.85
C LYS A 237 -11.12 -7.27 20.64
N ASN A 238 -11.92 -6.98 21.65
CA ASN A 238 -12.82 -5.83 21.71
C ASN A 238 -13.75 -5.72 20.48
N GLN A 239 -14.25 -6.87 19.98
CA GLN A 239 -15.25 -6.87 18.91
C GLN A 239 -16.53 -6.23 19.40
N THR A 240 -16.95 -5.15 18.76
CA THR A 240 -18.17 -4.40 19.08
C THR A 240 -19.05 -4.23 17.85
N ARG A 241 -20.37 -4.34 18.02
CA ARG A 241 -21.32 -4.01 16.97
C ARG A 241 -21.42 -2.49 16.88
N PHE A 242 -20.98 -1.95 15.75
CA PHE A 242 -20.86 -0.51 15.53
C PHE A 242 -22.13 0.10 14.94
N LEU A 243 -22.77 -0.59 13.98
CA LEU A 243 -24.00 -0.15 13.34
C LEU A 243 -24.90 -1.34 13.06
N SER A 244 -26.21 -1.16 13.31
CA SER A 244 -27.23 -2.21 13.15
C SER A 244 -28.57 -1.59 12.80
N HIS A 245 -28.77 -1.28 11.51
CA HIS A 245 -30.11 -1.01 10.98
C HIS A 245 -30.74 -2.29 10.42
N PRO A 246 -32.05 -2.43 10.38
CA PRO A 246 -32.68 -3.54 9.68
C PRO A 246 -32.27 -3.60 8.23
N GLY A 247 -31.87 -4.79 7.72
CA GLY A 247 -31.37 -4.99 6.38
C GLY A 247 -29.83 -4.86 6.29
N LEU A 248 -29.33 -4.55 5.10
CA LEU A 248 -27.90 -4.53 4.83
C LEU A 248 -27.18 -3.33 5.48
N ASN A 249 -26.12 -3.57 6.22
CA ASN A 249 -25.18 -2.58 6.74
C ASN A 249 -23.77 -2.99 6.26
N THR A 250 -23.31 -2.48 5.13
CA THR A 250 -22.08 -3.01 4.50
C THR A 250 -21.29 -1.97 3.72
N SER A 251 -20.10 -2.36 3.31
CA SER A 251 -19.19 -1.57 2.48
C SER A 251 -18.91 -0.17 3.06
N PRO A 252 -18.45 -0.07 4.32
CA PRO A 252 -18.10 1.21 4.92
C PRO A 252 -16.87 1.82 4.24
N ALA A 253 -16.88 3.15 4.07
CA ALA A 253 -15.75 3.92 3.58
C ALA A 253 -15.65 5.21 4.39
N TRP A 254 -14.55 5.39 5.13
CA TRP A 254 -14.28 6.62 5.86
C TRP A 254 -13.87 7.75 4.93
N SER A 255 -14.31 8.97 5.25
CA SER A 255 -13.76 10.19 4.63
C SER A 255 -12.27 10.32 4.94
N PRO A 256 -11.47 10.98 4.09
CA PRO A 256 -10.02 11.13 4.30
C PRO A 256 -9.64 11.81 5.61
N ASP A 257 -10.49 12.71 6.12
CA ASP A 257 -10.32 13.37 7.42
C ASP A 257 -10.80 12.52 8.62
N GLY A 258 -11.39 11.34 8.34
CA GLY A 258 -11.88 10.40 9.34
C GLY A 258 -13.13 10.82 10.11
N LYS A 259 -13.80 11.91 9.70
CA LYS A 259 -14.96 12.46 10.45
C LYS A 259 -16.30 11.88 10.02
N GLN A 260 -16.36 11.29 8.84
CA GLN A 260 -17.59 10.76 8.26
C GLN A 260 -17.39 9.35 7.71
N ILE A 261 -18.48 8.60 7.59
CA ILE A 261 -18.53 7.26 7.00
C ILE A 261 -19.61 7.25 5.92
N ALA A 262 -19.23 6.95 4.69
CA ALA A 262 -20.17 6.57 3.65
C ALA A 262 -20.34 5.04 3.67
N LEU A 263 -21.56 4.53 3.60
CA LEU A 263 -21.80 3.09 3.56
C LEU A 263 -23.12 2.77 2.85
N MET A 264 -23.28 1.50 2.48
CA MET A 264 -24.54 0.99 1.94
C MET A 264 -25.45 0.55 3.07
N LEU A 265 -26.67 1.12 3.13
CA LEU A 265 -27.76 0.62 3.93
C LEU A 265 -28.88 0.09 3.04
N GLY A 266 -29.33 -1.14 3.33
CA GLY A 266 -30.46 -1.76 2.67
C GLY A 266 -31.72 -1.60 3.50
N MET A 267 -32.55 -0.61 3.17
CA MET A 267 -33.82 -0.38 3.84
C MET A 267 -34.98 -0.59 2.84
N GLU A 268 -36.09 -1.13 3.31
CA GLU A 268 -37.34 -1.28 2.51
C GLU A 268 -37.15 -2.00 1.17
N GLY A 269 -36.26 -3.01 1.15
CA GLY A 269 -35.98 -3.81 -0.06
C GLY A 269 -35.06 -3.15 -1.08
N LYS A 270 -34.49 -1.99 -0.75
CA LYS A 270 -33.61 -1.20 -1.61
C LYS A 270 -32.31 -0.83 -0.86
N SER A 271 -31.17 -0.78 -1.57
CA SER A 271 -29.91 -0.30 -1.03
C SER A 271 -29.59 1.10 -1.53
N ASP A 272 -29.16 1.95 -0.61
CA ASP A 272 -28.75 3.33 -0.88
C ASP A 272 -27.44 3.66 -0.16
N ILE A 273 -26.73 4.69 -0.62
CA ILE A 273 -25.56 5.23 0.08
C ILE A 273 -26.03 6.23 1.13
N TYR A 274 -25.59 6.01 2.36
CA TYR A 274 -25.80 6.90 3.51
C TYR A 274 -24.48 7.46 3.99
N LEU A 275 -24.54 8.66 4.54
CA LEU A 275 -23.47 9.33 5.23
C LEU A 275 -23.80 9.43 6.71
N LEU A 276 -22.85 9.03 7.57
CA LEU A 276 -22.94 9.06 9.02
C LEU A 276 -21.73 9.84 9.58
N ASP A 277 -21.82 10.29 10.80
CA ASP A 277 -20.62 10.72 11.53
C ASP A 277 -19.68 9.54 11.85
N ALA A 278 -18.46 9.84 12.31
CA ALA A 278 -17.45 8.82 12.59
C ALA A 278 -17.83 7.85 13.73
N GLN A 279 -18.87 8.17 14.50
CA GLN A 279 -19.43 7.35 15.58
C GLN A 279 -20.60 6.49 15.10
N GLY A 280 -20.99 6.61 13.83
CA GLY A 280 -22.10 5.85 13.25
C GLY A 280 -23.48 6.46 13.52
N ASN A 281 -23.53 7.73 13.92
CA ASN A 281 -24.78 8.44 14.19
C ASN A 281 -25.19 9.33 13.00
N ASN A 282 -26.38 9.94 13.12
CA ASN A 282 -26.90 10.95 12.19
C ASN A 282 -26.95 10.47 10.73
N PRO A 283 -27.56 9.31 10.42
CA PRO A 283 -27.63 8.78 9.07
C PRO A 283 -28.36 9.74 8.13
N ARG A 284 -27.67 10.19 7.08
CA ARG A 284 -28.22 11.03 6.03
C ARG A 284 -28.14 10.30 4.69
N LYS A 285 -29.26 10.06 4.05
CA LYS A 285 -29.32 9.44 2.73
C LYS A 285 -28.71 10.38 1.68
N LEU A 286 -27.71 9.90 0.92
CA LEU A 286 -27.06 10.65 -0.15
C LEU A 286 -27.69 10.40 -1.51
N THR A 287 -28.02 9.15 -1.81
CA THR A 287 -28.52 8.76 -3.13
C THR A 287 -30.03 8.86 -3.21
N LYS A 288 -30.54 9.29 -4.37
CA LYS A 288 -31.96 9.41 -4.71
C LYS A 288 -32.24 8.65 -6.00
N GLY A 289 -33.44 8.14 -6.18
CA GLY A 289 -33.83 7.44 -7.40
C GLY A 289 -34.24 6.00 -7.17
N HIS A 290 -34.32 5.19 -8.24
CA HIS A 290 -34.88 3.84 -8.24
C HIS A 290 -33.85 2.72 -8.27
N GLY A 291 -32.55 3.04 -8.43
CA GLY A 291 -31.47 2.05 -8.47
C GLY A 291 -31.08 1.54 -7.09
N ASN A 292 -30.36 0.41 -7.05
CA ASN A 292 -29.58 -0.05 -5.91
C ASN A 292 -28.19 0.56 -5.97
N GLU A 293 -27.76 1.07 -4.84
CA GLU A 293 -26.48 1.77 -4.71
C GLU A 293 -25.56 1.00 -3.75
N ALA A 294 -24.29 0.85 -4.10
CA ALA A 294 -23.35 0.03 -3.32
C ALA A 294 -21.91 0.54 -3.39
N SER A 295 -21.04 0.02 -2.50
CA SER A 295 -19.59 0.15 -2.54
C SER A 295 -19.10 1.59 -2.71
N PRO A 296 -19.44 2.52 -1.79
CA PRO A 296 -18.93 3.88 -1.86
C PRO A 296 -17.42 3.92 -1.60
N THR A 297 -16.72 4.86 -2.25
CA THR A 297 -15.31 5.18 -2.00
C THR A 297 -15.09 6.69 -2.16
N TRP A 298 -14.31 7.27 -1.25
CA TRP A 298 -14.04 8.70 -1.24
C TRP A 298 -12.90 9.10 -2.16
N SER A 299 -13.02 10.29 -2.75
CA SER A 299 -11.85 10.98 -3.31
C SER A 299 -10.91 11.41 -2.19
N PRO A 300 -9.58 11.47 -2.43
CA PRO A 300 -8.62 11.81 -1.38
C PRO A 300 -8.74 13.24 -0.83
N ASP A 301 -9.38 14.15 -1.58
CA ASP A 301 -9.69 15.52 -1.13
C ASP A 301 -11.00 15.60 -0.33
N GLY A 302 -11.73 14.48 -0.18
CA GLY A 302 -12.99 14.41 0.56
C GLY A 302 -14.18 15.08 -0.11
N LYS A 303 -14.05 15.57 -1.35
CA LYS A 303 -15.11 16.34 -2.03
C LYS A 303 -16.07 15.48 -2.83
N ARG A 304 -15.68 14.26 -3.18
CA ARG A 304 -16.48 13.38 -4.05
C ARG A 304 -16.53 11.96 -3.51
N ILE A 305 -17.55 11.23 -3.93
CA ILE A 305 -17.75 9.80 -3.66
C ILE A 305 -17.97 9.11 -5.00
N ALA A 306 -17.23 8.03 -5.27
CA ALA A 306 -17.56 7.09 -6.33
C ALA A 306 -18.34 5.92 -5.74
N PHE A 307 -19.30 5.37 -6.48
CA PHE A 307 -20.17 4.29 -6.02
C PHE A 307 -20.70 3.48 -7.19
N VAL A 308 -21.25 2.31 -6.90
CA VAL A 308 -21.94 1.45 -7.87
C VAL A 308 -23.41 1.80 -7.89
N SER A 309 -24.04 1.85 -9.08
CA SER A 309 -25.46 2.02 -9.24
C SER A 309 -26.01 1.22 -10.42
N ASP A 310 -27.17 0.60 -10.23
CA ASP A 310 -27.93 -0.09 -11.30
C ASP A 310 -29.08 0.77 -11.86
N ARG A 311 -29.13 2.08 -11.54
CA ARG A 311 -30.19 3.01 -11.96
C ARG A 311 -30.39 3.13 -13.48
N SER A 312 -29.38 2.80 -14.27
CA SER A 312 -29.43 2.82 -15.74
C SER A 312 -29.40 1.43 -16.38
N GLY A 313 -29.76 0.38 -15.62
CA GLY A 313 -29.72 -1.02 -16.01
C GLY A 313 -28.60 -1.76 -15.25
N PRO A 314 -27.73 -2.54 -15.92
CA PRO A 314 -26.67 -3.26 -15.22
C PRO A 314 -25.76 -2.33 -14.41
N PRO A 315 -25.16 -2.83 -13.29
CA PRO A 315 -24.31 -2.04 -12.40
C PRO A 315 -23.20 -1.28 -13.12
N GLN A 316 -23.05 0.01 -12.82
CA GLN A 316 -22.05 0.91 -13.37
C GLN A 316 -21.44 1.76 -12.26
N ILE A 317 -20.28 2.36 -12.54
CA ILE A 317 -19.64 3.29 -11.61
C ILE A 317 -20.15 4.69 -11.87
N TYR A 318 -20.56 5.35 -10.80
CA TYR A 318 -20.98 6.73 -10.74
C TYR A 318 -20.09 7.53 -9.79
N THR A 319 -20.08 8.83 -9.96
CA THR A 319 -19.51 9.78 -8.98
C THR A 319 -20.59 10.79 -8.57
N MET A 320 -20.46 11.32 -7.35
CA MET A 320 -21.30 12.41 -6.83
C MET A 320 -20.45 13.33 -5.94
N SER A 321 -20.95 14.51 -5.58
CA SER A 321 -20.36 15.33 -4.52
C SER A 321 -20.51 14.63 -3.15
N ALA A 322 -19.75 15.04 -2.15
CA ALA A 322 -19.88 14.53 -0.79
C ALA A 322 -21.25 14.81 -0.16
N GLU A 323 -21.97 15.80 -0.67
CA GLU A 323 -23.33 16.18 -0.27
C GLU A 323 -24.44 15.37 -0.97
N GLY A 324 -24.08 14.52 -1.96
CA GLY A 324 -25.01 13.70 -2.73
C GLY A 324 -25.59 14.40 -3.98
N SER A 325 -25.01 15.53 -4.40
CA SER A 325 -25.35 16.20 -5.65
C SER A 325 -24.41 15.81 -6.79
N GLU A 326 -24.61 16.37 -7.99
CA GLU A 326 -23.76 16.17 -9.17
C GLU A 326 -23.55 14.69 -9.55
N VAL A 327 -24.58 13.87 -9.44
CA VAL A 327 -24.51 12.44 -9.75
C VAL A 327 -24.25 12.24 -11.23
N ARG A 328 -23.13 11.57 -11.55
CA ARG A 328 -22.69 11.34 -12.92
C ARG A 328 -22.19 9.92 -13.12
N ARG A 329 -22.66 9.23 -14.17
CA ARG A 329 -22.08 7.95 -14.61
C ARG A 329 -20.73 8.20 -15.25
N ILE A 330 -19.73 7.36 -14.93
CA ILE A 330 -18.37 7.45 -15.48
C ILE A 330 -17.93 6.20 -16.27
N THR A 331 -18.65 5.06 -16.16
CA THR A 331 -18.38 3.87 -16.96
C THR A 331 -19.48 3.64 -17.99
N PHE A 332 -19.11 3.47 -19.26
CA PHE A 332 -20.02 3.26 -20.39
C PHE A 332 -19.73 1.98 -21.15
N GLU A 333 -18.54 1.41 -20.96
CA GLU A 333 -18.14 0.15 -21.54
C GLU A 333 -18.37 -1.01 -20.54
N GLY A 334 -18.65 -2.20 -21.07
CA GLY A 334 -18.97 -3.39 -20.27
C GLY A 334 -20.38 -3.41 -19.72
N SER A 335 -20.86 -4.62 -19.40
CA SER A 335 -22.21 -4.84 -18.91
C SER A 335 -22.30 -4.90 -17.36
N TYR A 336 -21.18 -4.90 -16.65
CA TYR A 336 -21.15 -5.02 -15.20
C TYR A 336 -19.85 -4.42 -14.66
N ASN A 337 -19.94 -3.26 -13.98
CA ASN A 337 -18.82 -2.57 -13.38
C ASN A 337 -19.11 -2.32 -11.90
N THR A 338 -18.20 -2.72 -11.00
CA THR A 338 -18.42 -2.77 -9.56
C THR A 338 -17.12 -2.56 -8.77
N GLN A 339 -17.24 -2.46 -7.44
CA GLN A 339 -16.10 -2.38 -6.50
C GLN A 339 -15.11 -1.25 -6.82
N PRO A 340 -15.57 0.00 -6.94
CA PRO A 340 -14.68 1.12 -7.18
C PRO A 340 -13.75 1.35 -5.99
N SER A 341 -12.51 1.73 -6.28
CA SER A 341 -11.50 2.14 -5.31
C SER A 341 -10.79 3.37 -5.85
N TRP A 342 -10.87 4.50 -5.14
CA TRP A 342 -10.25 5.75 -5.58
C TRP A 342 -8.77 5.76 -5.26
N SER A 343 -7.94 6.17 -6.22
CA SER A 343 -6.50 6.36 -6.03
C SER A 343 -6.24 7.46 -4.99
N PRO A 344 -5.28 7.28 -4.07
CA PRO A 344 -4.91 8.34 -3.12
C PRO A 344 -4.30 9.58 -3.80
N LYS A 345 -3.89 9.48 -5.08
CA LYS A 345 -3.47 10.62 -5.91
C LYS A 345 -4.66 11.41 -6.49
N GLY A 346 -5.89 10.87 -6.41
CA GLY A 346 -7.10 11.50 -6.92
C GLY A 346 -7.28 11.41 -8.44
N ASP A 347 -6.30 10.91 -9.14
CA ASP A 347 -6.20 10.91 -10.61
C ASP A 347 -6.99 9.79 -11.29
N ARG A 348 -7.21 8.66 -10.59
CA ARG A 348 -7.87 7.47 -11.13
C ARG A 348 -8.79 6.77 -10.11
N ILE A 349 -9.74 6.01 -10.65
CA ILE A 349 -10.59 5.08 -9.90
C ILE A 349 -10.33 3.69 -10.49
N ALA A 350 -9.84 2.75 -9.67
CA ALA A 350 -9.78 1.34 -10.03
C ALA A 350 -11.15 0.70 -9.80
N PHE A 351 -11.54 -0.25 -10.63
CA PHE A 351 -12.80 -0.95 -10.48
C PHE A 351 -12.73 -2.34 -11.12
N CYS A 352 -13.70 -3.18 -10.79
CA CYS A 352 -13.87 -4.50 -11.36
C CYS A 352 -14.94 -4.44 -12.47
N GLY A 353 -14.60 -4.87 -13.68
CA GLY A 353 -15.52 -4.97 -14.82
C GLY A 353 -15.58 -6.38 -15.37
N ARG A 354 -16.72 -6.79 -15.96
CA ARG A 354 -16.91 -8.13 -16.53
C ARG A 354 -16.65 -8.12 -18.03
N VAL A 355 -15.68 -8.93 -18.46
CA VAL A 355 -15.31 -9.11 -19.88
C VAL A 355 -15.22 -10.59 -20.22
N GLY A 356 -15.93 -11.05 -21.23
CA GLY A 356 -15.90 -12.45 -21.65
C GLY A 356 -16.29 -13.44 -20.54
N GLY A 357 -17.22 -13.03 -19.66
CA GLY A 357 -17.68 -13.84 -18.53
C GLY A 357 -16.79 -13.80 -17.29
N ARG A 358 -15.61 -13.16 -17.34
CA ARG A 358 -14.63 -13.06 -16.23
C ARG A 358 -14.51 -11.65 -15.69
N PHE A 359 -14.19 -11.56 -14.42
CA PHE A 359 -13.90 -10.29 -13.76
C PHE A 359 -12.47 -9.83 -14.04
N THR A 360 -12.33 -8.54 -14.27
CA THR A 360 -11.10 -7.88 -14.75
C THR A 360 -10.96 -6.54 -14.07
N ILE A 361 -9.75 -6.17 -13.63
CA ILE A 361 -9.47 -4.85 -13.06
C ILE A 361 -9.23 -3.84 -14.17
N PHE A 362 -9.91 -2.71 -14.03
CA PHE A 362 -9.76 -1.51 -14.86
C PHE A 362 -9.38 -0.31 -14.01
N THR A 363 -8.86 0.74 -14.65
CA THR A 363 -8.81 2.09 -14.11
C THR A 363 -9.44 3.07 -15.07
N ILE A 364 -10.03 4.15 -14.54
CA ILE A 364 -10.63 5.24 -15.29
C ILE A 364 -10.36 6.56 -14.56
N LYS A 365 -10.28 7.68 -15.29
CA LYS A 365 -10.21 8.99 -14.65
C LYS A 365 -11.57 9.37 -14.04
N PRO A 366 -11.60 10.24 -13.00
CA PRO A 366 -12.87 10.66 -12.37
C PRO A 366 -13.85 11.36 -13.32
N ASP A 367 -13.37 11.89 -14.45
CA ASP A 367 -14.18 12.49 -15.50
C ASP A 367 -14.79 11.48 -16.48
N GLY A 368 -14.46 10.17 -16.33
CA GLY A 368 -14.93 9.10 -17.20
C GLY A 368 -14.07 8.87 -18.45
N THR A 369 -12.94 9.56 -18.58
CA THR A 369 -11.98 9.36 -19.69
C THR A 369 -10.84 8.43 -19.31
N GLY A 370 -10.03 8.02 -20.28
CA GLY A 370 -8.80 7.27 -20.04
C GLY A 370 -9.02 5.89 -19.42
N LEU A 371 -10.08 5.19 -19.85
CA LEU A 371 -10.31 3.79 -19.46
C LEU A 371 -9.11 2.94 -19.85
N GLN A 372 -8.59 2.17 -18.89
CA GLN A 372 -7.47 1.28 -19.08
C GLN A 372 -7.75 -0.08 -18.43
N ARG A 373 -7.57 -1.16 -19.18
CA ARG A 373 -7.62 -2.53 -18.68
C ARG A 373 -6.27 -2.92 -18.08
N LEU A 374 -6.25 -3.32 -16.80
CA LEU A 374 -5.00 -3.67 -16.10
C LEU A 374 -4.74 -5.17 -16.04
N THR A 375 -5.79 -6.01 -16.02
CA THR A 375 -5.62 -7.45 -16.00
C THR A 375 -6.27 -8.10 -17.22
N SER A 376 -5.68 -9.20 -17.72
CA SER A 376 -6.19 -9.94 -18.89
C SER A 376 -5.99 -11.44 -18.70
N ASN A 377 -6.98 -12.23 -19.14
CA ASN A 377 -6.97 -13.68 -19.38
C ASN A 377 -6.46 -14.61 -18.24
N ALA A 378 -6.35 -14.15 -17.01
CA ALA A 378 -5.77 -14.89 -15.89
C ALA A 378 -6.79 -15.05 -14.74
N GLY A 379 -7.85 -15.86 -14.94
CA GLY A 379 -8.88 -16.05 -13.91
C GLY A 379 -9.74 -14.81 -13.64
N ASP A 380 -10.53 -14.83 -12.58
CA ASP A 380 -11.25 -13.67 -12.08
C ASP A 380 -10.32 -12.79 -11.27
N ASN A 381 -10.44 -11.47 -11.45
CA ASN A 381 -9.65 -10.45 -10.75
C ASN A 381 -10.62 -9.42 -10.19
N GLU A 382 -10.69 -9.29 -8.85
CA GLU A 382 -11.74 -8.57 -8.14
C GLU A 382 -11.21 -7.77 -6.96
N ASN A 383 -12.03 -6.85 -6.44
CA ASN A 383 -11.78 -6.08 -5.22
C ASN A 383 -10.45 -5.31 -5.25
N PRO A 384 -10.23 -4.40 -6.20
CA PRO A 384 -9.02 -3.61 -6.22
C PRO A 384 -8.92 -2.68 -5.00
N SER A 385 -7.73 -2.58 -4.41
CA SER A 385 -7.39 -1.68 -3.30
C SER A 385 -6.03 -1.03 -3.54
N TRP A 386 -6.00 0.30 -3.56
CA TRP A 386 -4.77 1.06 -3.79
C TRP A 386 -3.84 1.03 -2.56
N SER A 387 -2.54 1.00 -2.82
CA SER A 387 -1.52 1.35 -1.83
C SER A 387 -1.63 2.84 -1.43
N PRO A 388 -1.19 3.23 -0.23
CA PRO A 388 -1.33 4.61 0.25
C PRO A 388 -0.53 5.65 -0.55
N ASP A 389 0.42 5.22 -1.39
CA ASP A 389 1.19 6.05 -2.32
C ASP A 389 0.64 6.05 -3.75
N GLY A 390 -0.40 5.25 -4.03
CA GLY A 390 -1.01 5.13 -5.35
C GLY A 390 -0.15 4.48 -6.42
N ARG A 391 0.90 3.76 -6.04
CA ARG A 391 1.80 3.07 -7.00
C ARG A 391 1.41 1.63 -7.26
N TYR A 392 0.66 1.02 -6.35
CA TYR A 392 0.27 -0.39 -6.43
C TYR A 392 -1.23 -0.56 -6.24
N ILE A 393 -1.73 -1.67 -6.75
CA ILE A 393 -3.10 -2.15 -6.53
C ILE A 393 -3.02 -3.58 -6.03
N ALA A 394 -3.56 -3.84 -4.82
CA ALA A 394 -3.84 -5.19 -4.34
C ALA A 394 -5.22 -5.63 -4.83
N PHE A 395 -5.38 -6.91 -5.16
CA PHE A 395 -6.64 -7.46 -5.67
C PHE A 395 -6.72 -8.96 -5.44
N SER A 396 -7.91 -9.52 -5.40
CA SER A 396 -8.09 -10.98 -5.40
C SER A 396 -7.96 -11.53 -6.83
N SER A 397 -7.29 -12.67 -7.00
CA SER A 397 -7.17 -13.31 -8.30
C SER A 397 -7.26 -14.83 -8.22
N SER A 398 -8.08 -15.43 -9.06
CA SER A 398 -8.21 -16.90 -9.18
C SER A 398 -7.26 -17.52 -10.22
N ARG A 399 -6.25 -16.77 -10.71
CA ARG A 399 -5.32 -17.22 -11.76
C ARG A 399 -4.51 -18.46 -11.42
N THR A 400 -4.34 -18.75 -10.13
CA THR A 400 -3.61 -19.94 -9.63
C THR A 400 -4.54 -21.01 -9.04
N GLY A 401 -5.84 -20.95 -9.32
CA GLY A 401 -6.87 -21.83 -8.77
C GLY A 401 -7.73 -21.14 -7.71
N ALA A 402 -7.61 -21.51 -6.44
CA ALA A 402 -8.30 -20.77 -5.37
C ALA A 402 -7.86 -19.30 -5.34
N PRO A 403 -8.79 -18.35 -5.10
CA PRO A 403 -8.45 -16.93 -5.08
C PRO A 403 -7.32 -16.62 -4.08
N LYS A 404 -6.36 -15.80 -4.51
CA LYS A 404 -5.25 -15.31 -3.68
C LYS A 404 -5.15 -13.79 -3.80
N ILE A 405 -4.53 -13.16 -2.80
CA ILE A 405 -4.24 -11.74 -2.92
C ILE A 405 -2.99 -11.55 -3.76
N PHE A 406 -3.15 -10.77 -4.81
CA PHE A 406 -2.08 -10.33 -5.72
C PHE A 406 -1.86 -8.83 -5.57
N MET A 407 -0.69 -8.39 -5.97
CA MET A 407 -0.34 -6.99 -6.14
C MET A 407 0.20 -6.78 -7.56
N MET A 408 -0.09 -5.62 -8.13
CA MET A 408 0.49 -5.15 -9.40
C MET A 408 0.83 -3.66 -9.28
N HIS A 409 1.67 -3.15 -10.17
CA HIS A 409 1.83 -1.71 -10.32
C HIS A 409 0.53 -1.05 -10.81
N ALA A 410 0.38 0.25 -10.55
CA ALA A 410 -0.80 1.03 -10.94
C ALA A 410 -1.09 1.01 -12.45
N ASN A 411 -0.08 0.73 -13.28
CA ASN A 411 -0.20 0.55 -14.72
C ASN A 411 -0.53 -0.90 -15.18
N GLY A 412 -0.75 -1.82 -14.23
CA GLY A 412 -1.07 -3.22 -14.49
C GLY A 412 0.13 -4.16 -14.65
N LEU A 413 1.35 -3.63 -14.62
CA LEU A 413 2.56 -4.44 -14.76
C LEU A 413 2.91 -5.20 -13.48
N ASN A 414 3.66 -6.28 -13.66
CA ASN A 414 4.29 -7.06 -12.59
C ASN A 414 3.29 -7.66 -11.57
N PRO A 415 2.19 -8.32 -12.02
CA PRO A 415 1.26 -8.96 -11.11
C PRO A 415 1.93 -10.14 -10.39
N ARG A 416 1.98 -10.12 -9.06
CA ARG A 416 2.60 -11.15 -8.23
C ARG A 416 1.76 -11.46 -6.99
N PRO A 417 1.79 -12.72 -6.50
CA PRO A 417 1.08 -13.08 -5.27
C PRO A 417 1.73 -12.38 -4.06
N LEU A 418 0.90 -11.88 -3.15
CA LEU A 418 1.32 -11.33 -1.85
C LEU A 418 1.17 -12.35 -0.74
N THR A 419 0.17 -13.22 -0.84
CA THR A 419 -0.17 -14.16 0.21
C THR A 419 -0.07 -15.59 -0.32
N GLN A 420 0.34 -16.50 0.58
CA GLN A 420 0.43 -17.94 0.30
C GLN A 420 -0.34 -18.77 1.35
N ALA A 421 -1.20 -18.16 2.14
CA ALA A 421 -1.98 -18.85 3.15
C ALA A 421 -2.89 -19.92 2.53
N LYS A 422 -3.25 -20.94 3.29
CA LYS A 422 -4.21 -21.96 2.84
C LYS A 422 -5.61 -21.34 2.67
N GLY A 423 -6.41 -21.92 1.79
CA GLY A 423 -7.77 -21.46 1.48
C GLY A 423 -7.81 -20.37 0.42
N GLY A 424 -9.03 -19.91 0.10
CA GLY A 424 -9.26 -18.76 -0.77
C GLY A 424 -9.13 -17.45 -0.01
N GLU A 425 -8.67 -16.40 -0.68
CA GLU A 425 -8.47 -15.07 -0.10
C GLU A 425 -9.15 -14.01 -0.97
N LEU A 426 -9.97 -13.16 -0.35
CA LEU A 426 -10.85 -12.22 -1.04
C LEU A 426 -10.80 -10.84 -0.39
N SER A 427 -11.25 -9.83 -1.13
CA SER A 427 -11.54 -8.48 -0.64
C SER A 427 -10.37 -7.86 0.16
N PRO A 428 -9.19 -7.72 -0.41
CA PRO A 428 -8.10 -7.03 0.26
C PRO A 428 -8.43 -5.55 0.48
N ALA A 429 -8.03 -5.01 1.63
CA ALA A 429 -7.98 -3.57 1.85
C ALA A 429 -6.60 -3.19 2.39
N TRP A 430 -5.95 -2.26 1.72
CA TRP A 430 -4.61 -1.80 2.06
C TRP A 430 -4.67 -0.78 3.21
N SER A 431 -3.75 -0.89 4.16
CA SER A 431 -3.65 0.06 5.28
C SER A 431 -2.97 1.36 4.86
N ARG A 432 -3.08 2.38 5.71
CA ARG A 432 -2.10 3.46 5.74
C ARG A 432 -0.72 2.95 6.18
N ARG A 433 0.32 3.78 6.09
CA ARG A 433 1.61 3.49 6.71
C ARG A 433 1.49 3.48 8.24
N PHE A 434 2.22 2.57 8.88
CA PHE A 434 2.40 2.54 10.33
C PHE A 434 3.80 3.08 10.63
N ASP A 435 3.87 4.32 11.03
CA ASP A 435 5.11 5.02 11.41
C ASP A 435 5.60 4.64 12.79
#